data_a3122d4f7d989b99e0e5109cbdd78c5d
#
_entry.id   a3122d4f7d989b99e0e5109cbdd78c5d
#
_cell.length_a   1.000
_cell.length_b   1.000
_cell.length_c   1.000
_cell.angle_alpha   90.00
_cell.angle_beta   90.00
_cell.angle_gamma   90.00
#
_symmetry.space_group_name_H-M   'P 1'
#
loop_
_entity.id
_entity.type
_entity.pdbx_description
1 polymer ?
#
loop_
_entity_poly.entity_id
_entity_poly.type
_entity_poly.pdbx_seq_one_letter_code
_entity_poly.pdbx_strand_id
1 'polypeptide(L)'
;MNEVVNGLMARIPEDRPVLAVIPVGSGNDYAETLGMAYSVPTAVTEILRFQTVRADVGRVNGRYFAETLSFGLDAAIALDTMDRRQKSGRAGTMLYLESAVDQLFHHLQVFSFKMDVLGAEPGCAPHPEWDDAYLVAVQVGPTYGGHFRITPKARLDDGLLDICWATPELSPMRALALLLRARGGKHTGNDHIHFRRASSLVLDFEEEPPAQMDGEPVRGTHFVIDCVPDALTVVVGQR
;
A
#
# COMPACT_ATOMS: atom_id res chain seq x y z
N MET A 1 7.50 7.75 7.23
CA MET A 1 6.44 7.02 8.00
C MET A 1 6.92 5.64 8.42
N ASN A 2 7.43 4.84 7.53
CA ASN A 2 7.88 3.47 7.79
C ASN A 2 8.86 3.36 8.96
N GLU A 3 9.90 4.22 9.02
CA GLU A 3 10.89 4.24 10.12
C GLU A 3 10.23 4.50 11.48
N VAL A 4 9.25 5.42 11.54
CA VAL A 4 8.53 5.74 12.78
C VAL A 4 7.73 4.53 13.26
N VAL A 5 6.98 3.89 12.34
CA VAL A 5 6.20 2.69 12.66
C VAL A 5 7.10 1.56 13.17
N ASN A 6 8.21 1.27 12.48
CA ASN A 6 9.15 0.25 12.93
C ASN A 6 9.78 0.59 14.29
N GLY A 7 10.08 1.87 14.55
CA GLY A 7 10.55 2.33 15.86
C GLY A 7 9.52 2.16 16.99
N LEU A 8 8.24 2.41 16.70
CA LEU A 8 7.13 2.17 17.64
C LEU A 8 6.93 0.68 17.89
N MET A 9 6.95 -0.13 16.82
CA MET A 9 6.76 -1.58 16.92
C MET A 9 7.90 -2.31 17.64
N ALA A 10 9.08 -1.72 17.71
CA ALA A 10 10.19 -2.23 18.52
C ALA A 10 9.96 -2.09 20.04
N ARG A 11 8.94 -1.31 20.46
CA ARG A 11 8.56 -1.16 21.87
C ARG A 11 7.50 -2.19 22.25
N ILE A 12 7.42 -2.52 23.53
CA ILE A 12 6.31 -3.32 24.06
C ILE A 12 5.00 -2.51 23.91
N PRO A 13 3.85 -3.18 23.69
CA PRO A 13 2.59 -2.50 23.34
C PRO A 13 2.18 -1.39 24.33
N GLU A 14 2.41 -1.59 25.63
CA GLU A 14 2.03 -0.68 26.70
C GLU A 14 2.84 0.64 26.70
N ASP A 15 4.06 0.59 26.13
CA ASP A 15 4.98 1.75 26.06
C ASP A 15 4.93 2.47 24.71
N ARG A 16 4.04 2.06 23.80
CA ARG A 16 3.89 2.73 22.49
C ARG A 16 3.13 4.04 22.64
N PRO A 17 3.75 5.18 22.31
CA PRO A 17 3.03 6.44 22.29
C PRO A 17 1.96 6.46 21.20
N VAL A 18 0.95 7.31 21.38
CA VAL A 18 -0.06 7.58 20.36
C VAL A 18 0.61 8.26 19.18
N LEU A 19 0.36 7.72 17.98
CA LEU A 19 0.86 8.28 16.72
C LEU A 19 -0.10 9.32 16.17
N ALA A 20 0.41 10.49 15.82
CA ALA A 20 -0.33 11.52 15.09
C ALA A 20 0.44 11.90 13.81
N VAL A 21 -0.27 12.21 12.74
CA VAL A 21 0.31 12.52 11.44
C VAL A 21 -0.15 13.89 10.97
N ILE A 22 0.82 14.74 10.56
CA ILE A 22 0.54 16.01 9.89
C ILE A 22 0.90 15.82 8.40
N PRO A 23 -0.04 16.05 7.46
CA PRO A 23 0.16 15.76 6.05
C PRO A 23 1.01 16.85 5.34
N VAL A 24 2.32 16.83 5.56
CA VAL A 24 3.29 17.75 4.93
C VAL A 24 4.19 17.06 3.91
N GLY A 25 3.95 15.79 3.64
CA GLY A 25 4.66 14.98 2.65
C GLY A 25 4.14 15.16 1.23
N SER A 26 4.67 14.36 0.28
CA SER A 26 4.25 14.38 -1.13
C SER A 26 3.06 13.48 -1.43
N GLY A 27 2.97 12.30 -0.78
CA GLY A 27 1.87 11.33 -0.92
C GLY A 27 0.78 11.62 0.11
N ASN A 28 1.15 11.56 1.38
CA ASN A 28 0.25 11.72 2.55
C ASN A 28 -0.85 10.65 2.63
N ASP A 29 -0.63 9.48 2.01
CA ASP A 29 -1.63 8.43 1.90
C ASP A 29 -2.11 7.95 3.28
N TYR A 30 -1.20 7.71 4.22
CA TYR A 30 -1.59 7.33 5.58
C TYR A 30 -2.36 8.42 6.32
N ALA A 31 -2.02 9.70 6.11
CA ALA A 31 -2.79 10.81 6.68
C ALA A 31 -4.21 10.88 6.08
N GLU A 32 -4.36 10.56 4.79
CA GLU A 32 -5.68 10.46 4.14
C GLU A 32 -6.49 9.28 4.72
N THR A 33 -5.87 8.13 4.90
CA THR A 33 -6.49 6.94 5.54
C THR A 33 -6.98 7.27 6.95
N LEU A 34 -6.20 8.05 7.71
CA LEU A 34 -6.59 8.55 9.03
C LEU A 34 -7.62 9.69 8.98
N GLY A 35 -7.99 10.19 7.80
CA GLY A 35 -8.93 11.31 7.64
C GLY A 35 -8.40 12.65 8.09
N MET A 36 -7.07 12.83 8.17
CA MET A 36 -6.43 14.08 8.59
C MET A 36 -6.60 15.18 7.55
N ALA A 37 -6.87 16.40 8.00
CA ALA A 37 -6.98 17.56 7.13
C ALA A 37 -5.63 17.95 6.51
N TYR A 38 -5.61 18.33 5.22
CA TYR A 38 -4.40 18.77 4.52
C TYR A 38 -3.88 20.15 4.96
N SER A 39 -4.70 20.93 5.64
CA SER A 39 -4.27 22.20 6.25
C SER A 39 -3.56 21.93 7.58
N VAL A 40 -2.30 22.33 7.69
CA VAL A 40 -1.52 22.13 8.94
C VAL A 40 -2.23 22.69 10.19
N PRO A 41 -2.79 23.92 10.21
CA PRO A 41 -3.53 24.41 11.36
C PRO A 41 -4.74 23.54 11.72
N THR A 42 -5.47 23.03 10.72
CA THR A 42 -6.61 22.14 10.93
C THR A 42 -6.15 20.78 11.46
N ALA A 43 -5.11 20.20 10.87
CA ALA A 43 -4.54 18.92 11.35
C ALA A 43 -4.06 19.03 12.81
N VAL A 44 -3.42 20.13 13.18
CA VAL A 44 -3.04 20.38 14.59
C VAL A 44 -4.28 20.45 15.48
N THR A 45 -5.35 21.11 15.04
CA THR A 45 -6.61 21.16 15.79
C THR A 45 -7.22 19.78 15.99
N GLU A 46 -7.17 18.92 14.95
CA GLU A 46 -7.62 17.54 15.02
C GLU A 46 -6.79 16.73 16.00
N ILE A 47 -5.46 16.89 15.98
CA ILE A 47 -4.57 16.24 16.94
C ILE A 47 -4.91 16.67 18.38
N LEU A 48 -5.17 17.94 18.63
CA LEU A 48 -5.54 18.46 19.96
C LEU A 48 -6.90 17.94 20.44
N ARG A 49 -7.82 17.57 19.55
CA ARG A 49 -9.09 16.91 19.93
C ARG A 49 -8.86 15.49 20.42
N PHE A 50 -7.74 14.89 20.07
CA PHE A 50 -7.27 13.58 20.53
C PHE A 50 -8.28 12.45 20.32
N GLN A 51 -8.97 12.47 19.17
CA GLN A 51 -9.80 11.32 18.76
C GLN A 51 -8.86 10.22 18.26
N THR A 52 -8.94 9.05 18.88
CA THR A 52 -8.01 7.95 18.56
C THR A 52 -8.75 6.67 18.19
N VAL A 53 -8.11 5.86 17.36
CA VAL A 53 -8.52 4.49 17.04
C VAL A 53 -7.34 3.53 17.21
N ARG A 54 -7.65 2.25 17.38
CA ARG A 54 -6.63 1.20 17.26
C ARG A 54 -6.46 0.90 15.78
N ALA A 55 -5.21 0.87 15.33
CA ALA A 55 -4.87 0.62 13.94
C ALA A 55 -4.03 -0.64 13.82
N ASP A 56 -4.34 -1.40 12.79
CA ASP A 56 -3.57 -2.55 12.37
C ASP A 56 -2.27 -2.11 11.69
N VAL A 57 -1.30 -2.99 11.62
CA VAL A 57 -0.03 -2.79 10.95
C VAL A 57 0.31 -4.06 10.18
N GLY A 58 0.71 -3.94 8.94
CA GLY A 58 1.23 -5.07 8.20
C GLY A 58 2.66 -5.39 8.64
N ARG A 59 3.03 -6.68 8.59
CA ARG A 59 4.40 -7.15 8.83
C ARG A 59 4.85 -8.02 7.68
N VAL A 60 6.05 -7.80 7.16
CA VAL A 60 6.68 -8.62 6.14
C VAL A 60 8.10 -8.97 6.55
N ASN A 61 8.41 -10.27 6.63
CA ASN A 61 9.75 -10.78 6.99
C ASN A 61 10.35 -10.07 8.23
N GLY A 62 9.52 -9.77 9.24
CA GLY A 62 9.91 -9.12 10.49
C GLY A 62 9.99 -7.59 10.47
N ARG A 63 9.72 -6.93 9.34
CA ARG A 63 9.60 -5.46 9.22
C ARG A 63 8.13 -5.06 9.11
N TYR A 64 7.80 -3.85 9.55
CA TYR A 64 6.41 -3.37 9.62
C TYR A 64 6.12 -2.29 8.57
N PHE A 65 4.88 -2.26 8.08
CA PHE A 65 4.36 -1.21 7.20
C PHE A 65 2.98 -0.74 7.67
N ALA A 66 2.74 0.55 7.52
CA ALA A 66 1.49 1.16 7.98
C ALA A 66 0.40 1.16 6.92
N GLU A 67 0.77 1.23 5.65
CA GLU A 67 -0.18 1.45 4.56
C GLU A 67 -0.05 0.40 3.47
N THR A 68 1.15 0.22 2.90
CA THR A 68 1.33 -0.57 1.68
C THR A 68 2.62 -1.37 1.62
N LEU A 69 2.51 -2.59 1.12
CA LEU A 69 3.58 -3.39 0.55
C LEU A 69 3.19 -3.72 -0.88
N SER A 70 4.05 -3.44 -1.86
CA SER A 70 3.70 -3.67 -3.25
C SER A 70 4.86 -4.17 -4.10
N PHE A 71 4.51 -4.86 -5.18
CA PHE A 71 5.41 -5.59 -6.05
C PHE A 71 5.06 -5.32 -7.51
N GLY A 72 6.08 -5.27 -8.38
CA GLY A 72 5.91 -5.10 -9.82
C GLY A 72 5.72 -3.63 -10.21
N LEU A 73 4.78 -3.37 -11.12
CA LEU A 73 4.60 -2.08 -11.79
C LEU A 73 4.46 -0.90 -10.82
N ASP A 74 3.64 -1.02 -9.81
CA ASP A 74 3.38 0.07 -8.88
C ASP A 74 4.58 0.36 -7.97
N ALA A 75 5.31 -0.67 -7.54
CA ALA A 75 6.58 -0.49 -6.85
C ALA A 75 7.62 0.17 -7.75
N ALA A 76 7.70 -0.23 -9.02
CA ALA A 76 8.59 0.40 -10.00
C ALA A 76 8.25 1.90 -10.20
N ILE A 77 6.97 2.23 -10.31
CA ILE A 77 6.50 3.63 -10.38
C ILE A 77 6.90 4.42 -9.13
N ALA A 78 6.67 3.85 -7.94
CA ALA A 78 7.00 4.52 -6.68
C ALA A 78 8.51 4.78 -6.54
N LEU A 79 9.33 3.76 -6.82
CA LEU A 79 10.80 3.85 -6.73
C LEU A 79 11.37 4.82 -7.79
N ASP A 80 10.88 4.78 -9.04
CA ASP A 80 11.28 5.72 -10.09
C ASP A 80 10.86 7.14 -9.74
N THR A 81 9.66 7.34 -9.18
CA THR A 81 9.21 8.66 -8.71
C THR A 81 10.13 9.22 -7.63
N MET A 82 10.59 8.38 -6.71
CA MET A 82 11.55 8.79 -5.67
C MET A 82 12.90 9.20 -6.26
N ASP A 83 13.43 8.43 -7.20
CA ASP A 83 14.70 8.73 -7.89
C ASP A 83 14.59 10.03 -8.69
N ARG A 84 13.51 10.21 -9.46
CA ARG A 84 13.23 11.48 -10.20
C ARG A 84 13.12 12.67 -9.26
N ARG A 85 12.48 12.49 -8.11
CA ARG A 85 12.37 13.53 -7.06
C ARG A 85 13.73 13.94 -6.52
N GLN A 86 14.60 12.98 -6.20
CA GLN A 86 15.96 13.25 -5.72
C GLN A 86 16.77 14.02 -6.75
N LYS A 87 16.67 13.66 -8.04
CA LYS A 87 17.41 14.28 -9.13
C LYS A 87 16.89 15.65 -9.52
N SER A 88 15.59 15.89 -9.50
CA SER A 88 14.96 17.12 -10.03
C SER A 88 14.48 18.11 -8.96
N GLY A 89 14.36 17.69 -7.70
CA GLY A 89 13.72 18.47 -6.64
C GLY A 89 12.19 18.63 -6.80
N ARG A 90 11.61 18.08 -7.89
CA ARG A 90 10.16 18.13 -8.14
C ARG A 90 9.42 17.14 -7.23
N ALA A 91 8.16 17.43 -6.93
CA ALA A 91 7.31 16.57 -6.10
C ALA A 91 5.85 16.65 -6.56
N GLY A 92 5.02 15.73 -6.05
CA GLY A 92 3.58 15.73 -6.25
C GLY A 92 3.10 14.75 -7.31
N THR A 93 1.78 14.70 -7.47
CA THR A 93 1.07 13.71 -8.31
C THR A 93 1.50 13.72 -9.78
N MET A 94 1.93 14.87 -10.31
CA MET A 94 2.38 14.96 -11.71
C MET A 94 3.65 14.15 -11.94
N LEU A 95 4.60 14.18 -11.01
CA LEU A 95 5.83 13.37 -11.10
C LEU A 95 5.52 11.87 -11.04
N TYR A 96 4.54 11.48 -10.21
CA TYR A 96 4.05 10.10 -10.15
C TYR A 96 3.41 9.66 -11.49
N LEU A 97 2.61 10.53 -12.12
CA LEU A 97 2.00 10.23 -13.43
C LEU A 97 3.05 10.16 -14.55
N GLU A 98 4.07 11.01 -14.55
CA GLU A 98 5.19 10.92 -15.50
C GLU A 98 5.90 9.57 -15.35
N SER A 99 6.21 9.15 -14.13
CA SER A 99 6.79 7.84 -13.84
C SER A 99 5.85 6.70 -14.27
N ALA A 100 4.56 6.80 -13.97
CA ALA A 100 3.57 5.77 -14.35
C ALA A 100 3.49 5.58 -15.87
N VAL A 101 3.48 6.66 -16.63
CA VAL A 101 3.48 6.60 -18.11
C VAL A 101 4.76 5.95 -18.61
N ASP A 102 5.92 6.34 -18.08
CA ASP A 102 7.20 5.80 -18.48
C ASP A 102 7.30 4.30 -18.18
N GLN A 103 6.95 3.88 -16.97
CA GLN A 103 6.94 2.46 -16.59
C GLN A 103 5.96 1.64 -17.44
N LEU A 104 4.75 2.14 -17.68
CA LEU A 104 3.74 1.43 -18.46
C LEU A 104 4.11 1.25 -19.95
N PHE A 105 4.75 2.23 -20.56
CA PHE A 105 5.01 2.19 -22.00
C PHE A 105 6.40 1.71 -22.38
N HIS A 106 7.37 1.76 -21.46
CA HIS A 106 8.77 1.42 -21.78
C HIS A 106 9.35 0.33 -20.88
N HIS A 107 8.77 0.09 -19.69
CA HIS A 107 9.35 -0.80 -18.68
C HIS A 107 8.35 -1.79 -18.06
N LEU A 108 7.18 -1.97 -18.71
CA LEU A 108 6.17 -2.89 -18.20
C LEU A 108 6.70 -4.33 -18.23
N GLN A 109 6.72 -4.95 -17.05
CA GLN A 109 7.17 -6.33 -16.86
C GLN A 109 6.06 -7.17 -16.24
N VAL A 110 6.05 -8.44 -16.57
CA VAL A 110 5.17 -9.45 -15.97
C VAL A 110 6.01 -10.24 -14.97
N PHE A 111 5.42 -10.53 -13.81
CA PHE A 111 6.04 -11.32 -12.76
C PHE A 111 5.16 -12.53 -12.44
N SER A 112 5.77 -13.72 -12.47
CA SER A 112 5.10 -14.93 -11.99
C SER A 112 5.18 -14.99 -10.49
N PHE A 113 4.04 -15.16 -9.84
CA PHE A 113 3.93 -15.24 -8.39
C PHE A 113 3.03 -16.38 -7.96
N LYS A 114 3.24 -16.84 -6.73
CA LYS A 114 2.37 -17.78 -6.03
C LYS A 114 1.92 -17.15 -4.72
N MET A 115 0.64 -17.27 -4.41
CA MET A 115 0.04 -16.72 -3.19
C MET A 115 -0.60 -17.82 -2.35
N ASP A 116 0.02 -18.16 -1.25
CA ASP A 116 -0.58 -19.05 -0.24
C ASP A 116 -1.23 -18.20 0.86
N VAL A 117 -2.55 -18.21 0.91
CA VAL A 117 -3.35 -17.38 1.84
C VAL A 117 -3.69 -18.19 3.08
N LEU A 118 -3.34 -17.66 4.24
CA LEU A 118 -3.65 -18.22 5.56
C LEU A 118 -4.64 -17.29 6.28
N GLY A 119 -5.68 -17.85 6.89
CA GLY A 119 -6.70 -17.04 7.59
C GLY A 119 -7.54 -16.15 6.65
N ALA A 120 -7.85 -16.67 5.46
CA ALA A 120 -8.72 -15.98 4.51
C ALA A 120 -10.16 -15.87 5.01
N GLU A 121 -10.89 -14.87 4.51
CA GLU A 121 -12.34 -14.79 4.71
C GLU A 121 -13.04 -16.07 4.19
N PRO A 122 -14.15 -16.51 4.82
CA PRO A 122 -14.91 -17.68 4.38
C PRO A 122 -15.32 -17.56 2.90
N GLY A 123 -15.01 -18.60 2.11
CA GLY A 123 -15.31 -18.62 0.67
C GLY A 123 -14.14 -18.22 -0.24
N CYS A 124 -13.01 -17.81 0.29
CA CYS A 124 -11.81 -17.56 -0.48
C CYS A 124 -11.10 -18.90 -0.77
N ALA A 125 -11.10 -19.34 -2.03
CA ALA A 125 -10.36 -20.54 -2.43
C ALA A 125 -8.84 -20.29 -2.31
N PRO A 126 -8.02 -21.27 -1.92
CA PRO A 126 -6.57 -21.16 -2.00
C PRO A 126 -6.15 -20.86 -3.45
N HIS A 127 -5.07 -20.11 -3.62
CA HIS A 127 -4.48 -19.80 -4.92
C HIS A 127 -3.08 -20.46 -4.97
N PRO A 128 -2.99 -21.80 -5.00
CA PRO A 128 -1.73 -22.51 -4.83
C PRO A 128 -0.92 -22.63 -6.11
N GLU A 129 -1.47 -22.19 -7.25
CA GLU A 129 -0.81 -22.24 -8.55
C GLU A 129 -0.05 -20.94 -8.84
N TRP A 130 0.98 -21.03 -9.66
CA TRP A 130 1.67 -19.87 -10.20
C TRP A 130 0.73 -19.09 -11.11
N ASP A 131 0.70 -17.78 -10.96
CA ASP A 131 -0.07 -16.84 -11.76
C ASP A 131 0.83 -15.68 -12.18
N ASP A 132 0.44 -14.98 -13.22
CA ASP A 132 1.18 -13.86 -13.76
C ASP A 132 0.49 -12.54 -13.42
N ALA A 133 1.29 -11.54 -13.04
CA ALA A 133 0.76 -10.22 -12.74
C ALA A 133 1.69 -9.09 -13.20
N TYR A 134 1.11 -7.93 -13.51
CA TYR A 134 1.83 -6.66 -13.62
C TYR A 134 2.15 -6.08 -12.26
N LEU A 135 1.27 -6.27 -11.30
CA LEU A 135 1.43 -5.78 -9.93
C LEU A 135 0.72 -6.69 -8.94
N VAL A 136 1.27 -6.77 -7.73
CA VAL A 136 0.61 -7.29 -6.53
C VAL A 136 0.76 -6.25 -5.43
N ALA A 137 -0.33 -5.82 -4.82
CA ALA A 137 -0.35 -4.89 -3.70
C ALA A 137 -1.00 -5.53 -2.49
N VAL A 138 -0.38 -5.40 -1.32
CA VAL A 138 -0.87 -5.85 -0.02
C VAL A 138 -1.01 -4.61 0.87
N GLN A 139 -2.24 -4.32 1.27
CA GLN A 139 -2.61 -3.05 1.87
C GLN A 139 -3.18 -3.23 3.27
N VAL A 140 -2.86 -2.30 4.18
CA VAL A 140 -3.58 -2.08 5.44
C VAL A 140 -4.67 -1.02 5.22
N GLY A 141 -4.33 0.06 4.53
CA GLY A 141 -5.25 1.14 4.20
C GLY A 141 -5.70 1.16 2.74
N PRO A 142 -6.66 2.03 2.38
CA PRO A 142 -7.26 2.02 1.05
C PRO A 142 -6.41 2.68 -0.03
N THR A 143 -5.43 3.53 0.33
CA THR A 143 -4.75 4.43 -0.59
C THR A 143 -3.24 4.28 -0.58
N TYR A 144 -2.60 4.50 -1.74
CA TYR A 144 -1.18 4.76 -1.82
C TYR A 144 -0.82 5.52 -3.12
N GLY A 145 0.47 5.89 -3.29
CA GLY A 145 0.98 6.53 -4.50
C GLY A 145 0.42 7.94 -4.74
N GLY A 146 -0.04 8.63 -3.70
CA GLY A 146 -0.62 9.96 -3.79
C GLY A 146 -2.09 9.94 -4.18
N HIS A 147 -2.93 9.37 -3.34
CA HIS A 147 -4.40 9.31 -3.44
C HIS A 147 -4.98 8.28 -4.43
N PHE A 148 -4.24 7.26 -4.81
CA PHE A 148 -4.79 6.14 -5.57
C PHE A 148 -5.42 5.13 -4.62
N ARG A 149 -6.72 4.91 -4.74
CA ARG A 149 -7.51 3.99 -3.90
C ARG A 149 -7.47 2.58 -4.49
N ILE A 150 -6.34 1.91 -4.30
CA ILE A 150 -6.09 0.59 -4.88
C ILE A 150 -6.96 -0.49 -4.25
N THR A 151 -7.14 -0.42 -2.93
CA THR A 151 -8.03 -1.30 -2.18
C THR A 151 -9.12 -0.46 -1.49
N PRO A 152 -10.11 0.06 -2.23
CA PRO A 152 -11.03 1.09 -1.72
C PRO A 152 -11.92 0.64 -0.57
N LYS A 153 -11.95 -0.67 -0.26
CA LYS A 153 -12.70 -1.26 0.87
C LYS A 153 -11.82 -1.58 2.08
N ALA A 154 -10.50 -1.38 1.98
CA ALA A 154 -9.58 -1.66 3.06
C ALA A 154 -9.91 -0.83 4.31
N ARG A 155 -9.74 -1.44 5.46
CA ARG A 155 -9.97 -0.85 6.78
C ARG A 155 -8.74 -1.10 7.65
N LEU A 156 -8.31 -0.08 8.35
CA LEU A 156 -7.14 -0.12 9.22
C LEU A 156 -7.43 -0.75 10.62
N ASP A 157 -8.61 -1.32 10.84
CA ASP A 157 -9.10 -1.75 12.16
C ASP A 157 -9.89 -3.07 12.13
N ASP A 158 -9.67 -3.95 11.14
CA ASP A 158 -10.44 -5.18 11.00
C ASP A 158 -9.61 -6.48 11.03
N GLY A 159 -8.30 -6.34 11.31
CA GLY A 159 -7.38 -7.46 11.44
C GLY A 159 -7.03 -8.15 10.12
N LEU A 160 -7.30 -7.51 8.98
CA LEU A 160 -7.07 -8.08 7.66
C LEU A 160 -6.18 -7.19 6.79
N LEU A 161 -5.50 -7.83 5.85
CA LEU A 161 -4.81 -7.20 4.73
C LEU A 161 -5.69 -7.32 3.49
N ASP A 162 -5.81 -6.25 2.74
CA ASP A 162 -6.47 -6.22 1.44
C ASP A 162 -5.43 -6.40 0.33
N ILE A 163 -5.59 -7.45 -0.46
CA ILE A 163 -4.67 -7.82 -1.54
C ILE A 163 -5.34 -7.48 -2.87
N CYS A 164 -4.61 -6.79 -3.74
CA CYS A 164 -5.03 -6.47 -5.10
C CYS A 164 -3.93 -6.89 -6.08
N TRP A 165 -4.31 -7.59 -7.18
CA TRP A 165 -3.36 -7.85 -8.25
C TRP A 165 -4.00 -7.63 -9.62
N ALA A 166 -3.16 -7.31 -10.62
CA ALA A 166 -3.58 -7.06 -11.99
C ALA A 166 -2.92 -8.07 -12.93
N THR A 167 -3.73 -8.83 -13.67
CA THR A 167 -3.27 -9.83 -14.64
C THR A 167 -2.70 -9.19 -15.92
N PRO A 168 -1.83 -9.89 -16.68
CA PRO A 168 -1.04 -9.28 -17.76
C PRO A 168 -1.79 -9.09 -19.10
N GLU A 169 -3.07 -9.43 -19.22
CA GLU A 169 -3.83 -9.31 -20.47
C GLU A 169 -4.24 -7.86 -20.80
N LEU A 170 -3.77 -6.90 -20.03
CA LEU A 170 -4.06 -5.48 -20.22
C LEU A 170 -3.04 -4.82 -21.16
N SER A 171 -3.51 -4.18 -22.21
CA SER A 171 -2.62 -3.28 -22.98
C SER A 171 -2.20 -2.08 -22.12
N PRO A 172 -1.03 -1.45 -22.38
CA PRO A 172 -0.55 -0.29 -21.63
C PRO A 172 -1.59 0.85 -21.53
N MET A 173 -2.33 1.11 -22.61
CA MET A 173 -3.41 2.13 -22.61
C MET A 173 -4.57 1.77 -21.67
N ARG A 174 -4.95 0.49 -21.63
CA ARG A 174 -6.01 0.03 -20.69
C ARG A 174 -5.52 0.03 -19.25
N ALA A 175 -4.27 -0.37 -19.02
CA ALA A 175 -3.64 -0.29 -17.71
C ALA A 175 -3.57 1.15 -17.18
N LEU A 176 -3.17 2.12 -18.04
CA LEU A 176 -3.20 3.54 -17.69
C LEU A 176 -4.62 4.03 -17.37
N ALA A 177 -5.61 3.66 -18.19
CA ALA A 177 -7.00 4.03 -17.94
C ALA A 177 -7.52 3.45 -16.60
N LEU A 178 -7.16 2.23 -16.25
CA LEU A 178 -7.49 1.61 -14.97
C LEU A 178 -6.78 2.28 -13.79
N LEU A 179 -5.50 2.62 -13.94
CA LEU A 179 -4.76 3.38 -12.95
C LEU A 179 -5.44 4.72 -12.66
N LEU A 180 -5.83 5.47 -13.70
CA LEU A 180 -6.55 6.73 -13.52
C LEU A 180 -7.92 6.54 -12.84
N ARG A 181 -8.63 5.45 -13.14
CA ARG A 181 -9.89 5.10 -12.47
C ARG A 181 -9.68 4.69 -11.00
N ALA A 182 -8.52 4.10 -10.68
CA ALA A 182 -8.16 3.71 -9.32
C ALA A 182 -8.05 4.92 -8.38
N ARG A 183 -7.78 6.12 -8.89
CA ARG A 183 -7.83 7.36 -8.10
C ARG A 183 -9.19 7.58 -7.42
N GLY A 184 -10.28 7.17 -8.08
CA GLY A 184 -11.63 7.20 -7.51
C GLY A 184 -12.14 5.85 -7.01
N GLY A 185 -11.28 4.83 -6.92
CA GLY A 185 -11.67 3.48 -6.54
C GLY A 185 -12.58 2.77 -7.56
N LYS A 186 -12.63 3.25 -8.82
CA LYS A 186 -13.57 2.78 -9.86
C LYS A 186 -12.98 1.70 -10.79
N HIS A 187 -11.91 1.05 -10.40
CA HIS A 187 -11.26 -0.04 -11.13
C HIS A 187 -11.74 -1.43 -10.70
N THR A 188 -12.43 -1.53 -9.55
CA THR A 188 -12.77 -2.79 -8.85
C THR A 188 -13.74 -3.71 -9.61
N GLY A 189 -14.39 -3.26 -10.65
CA GLY A 189 -15.30 -4.08 -11.48
C GLY A 189 -14.66 -4.56 -12.80
N ASN A 190 -13.34 -4.51 -12.93
CA ASN A 190 -12.64 -4.97 -14.12
C ASN A 190 -12.18 -6.43 -13.95
N ASP A 191 -12.38 -7.28 -14.96
CA ASP A 191 -12.08 -8.73 -14.92
C ASP A 191 -10.58 -9.03 -14.75
N HIS A 192 -9.69 -8.09 -15.03
CA HIS A 192 -8.25 -8.23 -14.88
C HIS A 192 -7.72 -7.71 -13.53
N ILE A 193 -8.62 -7.22 -12.65
CA ILE A 193 -8.25 -6.74 -11.33
C ILE A 193 -8.91 -7.61 -10.28
N HIS A 194 -8.09 -8.27 -9.49
CA HIS A 194 -8.54 -9.24 -8.50
C HIS A 194 -8.28 -8.74 -7.10
N PHE A 195 -9.13 -9.16 -6.17
CA PHE A 195 -9.06 -8.79 -4.77
C PHE A 195 -9.18 -10.00 -3.86
N ARG A 196 -8.43 -9.97 -2.76
CA ARG A 196 -8.57 -10.91 -1.64
C ARG A 196 -8.36 -10.18 -0.33
N ARG A 197 -8.81 -10.82 0.74
CA ARG A 197 -8.57 -10.36 2.11
C ARG A 197 -8.09 -11.54 2.95
N ALA A 198 -7.07 -11.29 3.77
CA ALA A 198 -6.48 -12.32 4.63
C ALA A 198 -5.79 -11.70 5.84
N SER A 199 -5.73 -12.44 6.94
CA SER A 199 -4.91 -12.05 8.09
C SER A 199 -3.43 -12.37 7.89
N SER A 200 -3.10 -13.34 7.02
CA SER A 200 -1.74 -13.75 6.72
C SER A 200 -1.63 -14.38 5.34
N LEU A 201 -0.50 -14.19 4.67
CA LEU A 201 -0.22 -14.80 3.37
C LEU A 201 1.29 -14.99 3.18
N VAL A 202 1.63 -15.91 2.28
CA VAL A 202 2.97 -16.05 1.74
C VAL A 202 2.93 -15.71 0.26
N LEU A 203 3.84 -14.85 -0.19
CA LEU A 203 4.06 -14.56 -1.59
C LEU A 203 5.43 -15.07 -2.00
N ASP A 204 5.46 -15.90 -3.03
CA ASP A 204 6.66 -16.34 -3.71
C ASP A 204 6.68 -15.79 -5.13
N PHE A 205 7.83 -15.29 -5.58
CA PHE A 205 8.05 -14.84 -6.94
C PHE A 205 9.13 -15.70 -7.59
N GLU A 206 8.96 -16.02 -8.88
CA GLU A 206 9.96 -16.78 -9.64
C GLU A 206 11.25 -15.97 -9.80
N GLU A 207 11.13 -14.65 -10.04
CA GLU A 207 12.24 -13.70 -10.13
C GLU A 207 11.99 -12.52 -9.17
N GLU A 208 13.05 -11.87 -8.69
CA GLU A 208 12.94 -10.71 -7.79
C GLU A 208 12.23 -9.54 -8.50
N PRO A 209 10.98 -9.18 -8.11
CA PRO A 209 10.28 -8.05 -8.66
C PRO A 209 10.77 -6.74 -8.03
N PRO A 210 10.59 -5.58 -8.67
CA PRO A 210 10.58 -4.32 -7.96
C PRO A 210 9.60 -4.40 -6.79
N ALA A 211 10.05 -4.03 -5.58
CA ALA A 211 9.20 -4.08 -4.39
C ALA A 211 9.45 -2.89 -3.48
N GLN A 212 8.38 -2.40 -2.86
CA GLN A 212 8.45 -1.29 -1.90
C GLN A 212 7.49 -1.51 -0.72
N MET A 213 7.80 -0.88 0.41
CA MET A 213 7.05 -0.92 1.65
C MET A 213 6.97 0.50 2.22
N ASP A 214 5.80 1.13 2.22
CA ASP A 214 5.58 2.54 2.60
C ASP A 214 6.57 3.52 1.92
N GLY A 215 6.98 3.23 0.69
CA GLY A 215 7.94 4.01 -0.07
C GLY A 215 9.41 3.57 0.08
N GLU A 216 9.74 2.63 0.96
CA GLU A 216 11.09 2.10 1.13
C GLU A 216 11.30 0.85 0.27
N PRO A 217 12.42 0.70 -0.45
CA PRO A 217 12.67 -0.47 -1.28
C PRO A 217 12.79 -1.74 -0.42
N VAL A 218 12.21 -2.82 -0.91
CA VAL A 218 12.31 -4.17 -0.35
C VAL A 218 12.91 -5.10 -1.41
N ARG A 219 13.61 -6.16 -0.98
CA ARG A 219 14.24 -7.12 -1.87
C ARG A 219 13.92 -8.55 -1.46
N GLY A 220 13.96 -9.44 -2.44
CA GLY A 220 13.77 -10.88 -2.27
C GLY A 220 12.68 -11.44 -3.18
N THR A 221 12.49 -12.74 -3.06
CA THR A 221 11.50 -13.51 -3.81
C THR A 221 10.50 -14.24 -2.91
N HIS A 222 10.77 -14.28 -1.60
CA HIS A 222 9.92 -14.96 -0.62
C HIS A 222 9.51 -14.00 0.50
N PHE A 223 8.20 -13.81 0.67
CA PHE A 223 7.64 -12.84 1.61
C PHE A 223 6.57 -13.50 2.48
N VAL A 224 6.85 -13.60 3.78
CA VAL A 224 5.87 -13.98 4.80
C VAL A 224 5.24 -12.71 5.33
N ILE A 225 3.94 -12.57 5.12
CA ILE A 225 3.20 -11.33 5.38
C ILE A 225 2.04 -11.61 6.31
N ASP A 226 1.87 -10.81 7.34
CA ASP A 226 0.74 -10.92 8.27
C ASP A 226 0.26 -9.54 8.74
N CYS A 227 -1.01 -9.49 9.09
CA CYS A 227 -1.63 -8.39 9.79
C CYS A 227 -1.34 -8.52 11.29
N VAL A 228 -0.87 -7.47 11.91
CA VAL A 228 -0.77 -7.34 13.37
C VAL A 228 -1.93 -6.46 13.83
N PRO A 229 -3.02 -7.05 14.32
CA PRO A 229 -4.21 -6.28 14.67
C PRO A 229 -3.98 -5.42 15.90
N ASP A 230 -4.70 -4.30 15.96
CA ASP A 230 -4.66 -3.36 17.10
C ASP A 230 -3.24 -2.93 17.50
N ALA A 231 -2.32 -2.83 16.55
CA ALA A 231 -0.89 -2.66 16.81
C ALA A 231 -0.52 -1.28 17.35
N LEU A 232 -1.17 -0.23 16.85
CA LEU A 232 -0.89 1.16 17.21
C LEU A 232 -2.17 1.89 17.62
N THR A 233 -2.04 2.84 18.54
CA THR A 233 -3.07 3.87 18.77
C THR A 233 -2.73 5.07 17.91
N VAL A 234 -3.65 5.49 17.04
CA VAL A 234 -3.44 6.60 16.10
C VAL A 234 -4.50 7.66 16.26
N VAL A 235 -4.11 8.93 16.08
CA VAL A 235 -5.08 10.04 16.03
C VAL A 235 -5.73 10.05 14.66
N VAL A 236 -7.05 10.23 14.63
CA VAL A 236 -7.85 10.37 13.41
C VAL A 236 -8.47 11.75 13.28
N GLY A 237 -8.60 12.23 12.03
CA GLY A 237 -9.32 13.44 11.69
C GLY A 237 -10.84 13.26 11.69
N GLN A 238 -11.55 14.33 11.51
CA GLN A 238 -12.99 14.28 11.27
C GLN A 238 -13.24 13.88 9.80
N ARG A 239 -13.88 12.73 9.59
CA ARG A 239 -14.40 12.31 8.27
C ARG A 239 -15.70 13.04 7.93
#